data_4a8f22a5f11aace84efb67b00738e363
#
_entry.id   4a8f22a5f11aace84efb67b00738e363
#
_cell.length_a   1.000
_cell.length_b   1.000
_cell.length_c   1.000
_cell.angle_alpha   90.00
_cell.angle_beta   90.00
_cell.angle_gamma   90.00
#
_symmetry.space_group_name_H-M   'P 1'
#
loop_
_entity.id
_entity.type
_entity.pdbx_description
1 polymer ?
#
loop_
_entity_poly.entity_id
_entity_poly.type
_entity_poly.pdbx_seq_one_letter_code
_entity_poly.pdbx_strand_id
1 'polypeptide(L)'
;MKTTGVVRRIDDLGRIVIPKEIRRNMKIKDGESMEIFVDNDYIALKKYSCLDDLVNISKELVESISNEFKKNVFITDMNKIIAWSGNDRKIYYDKNISSYIYNKINERKMINIVDERIELIDGKDIVCNFLMFPIIANGDVKGSISIMSEYDSITTNEEQIIKVIAQFLGKQVEE
;
A
#
# COMPACT_ATOMS: atom_id res chain seq x y z
N MET A 1 7.72 13.69 17.72
CA MET A 1 8.09 14.12 16.36
C MET A 1 9.58 14.45 16.30
N LYS A 2 10.23 14.25 15.12
CA LYS A 2 11.63 14.68 14.93
C LYS A 2 11.63 16.02 14.20
N THR A 3 12.40 16.99 14.68
CA THR A 3 12.60 18.26 13.98
C THR A 3 13.41 18.03 12.71
N THR A 4 13.03 18.69 11.62
CA THR A 4 13.80 18.70 10.36
C THR A 4 14.79 19.85 10.28
N GLY A 5 14.72 20.81 11.20
CA GLY A 5 15.52 22.05 11.18
C GLY A 5 15.20 22.99 10.01
N VAL A 6 14.20 22.67 9.20
CA VAL A 6 13.82 23.47 8.03
C VAL A 6 12.75 24.48 8.41
N VAL A 7 13.02 25.77 8.17
CA VAL A 7 12.06 26.88 8.36
C VAL A 7 11.61 27.38 6.98
N ARG A 8 10.31 27.58 6.81
CA ARG A 8 9.69 28.15 5.60
C ARG A 8 8.68 29.22 5.99
N ARG A 9 8.54 30.22 5.15
CA ARG A 9 7.53 31.27 5.30
C ARG A 9 6.26 30.85 4.56
N ILE A 10 5.13 31.18 5.12
CA ILE A 10 3.83 31.14 4.43
C ILE A 10 3.74 32.43 3.62
N ASP A 11 3.33 32.30 2.35
CA ASP A 11 3.13 33.46 1.47
C ASP A 11 1.74 34.11 1.74
N ASP A 12 1.48 35.22 1.06
CA ASP A 12 0.25 36.00 1.15
C ASP A 12 -1.00 35.26 0.62
N LEU A 13 -0.81 34.17 -0.12
CA LEU A 13 -1.87 33.26 -0.54
C LEU A 13 -2.05 32.05 0.39
N GLY A 14 -1.35 32.02 1.53
CA GLY A 14 -1.44 30.92 2.50
C GLY A 14 -0.68 29.66 2.09
N ARG A 15 0.24 29.72 1.09
CA ARG A 15 0.98 28.55 0.60
C ARG A 15 2.29 28.38 1.35
N ILE A 16 2.67 27.11 1.58
CA ILE A 16 3.97 26.72 2.10
C ILE A 16 4.65 25.76 1.13
N VAL A 17 5.94 25.98 0.86
CA VAL A 17 6.72 25.10 -0.02
C VAL A 17 7.33 23.97 0.82
N ILE A 18 6.93 22.73 0.53
CA ILE A 18 7.57 21.54 1.10
C ILE A 18 8.91 21.31 0.36
N PRO A 19 10.06 21.33 1.07
CA PRO A 19 11.37 21.15 0.46
C PRO A 19 11.50 19.83 -0.31
N LYS A 20 12.26 19.88 -1.41
CA LYS A 20 12.47 18.70 -2.27
C LYS A 20 13.02 17.49 -1.50
N GLU A 21 13.89 17.73 -0.52
CA GLU A 21 14.45 16.66 0.32
C GLU A 21 13.40 15.98 1.17
N ILE A 22 12.47 16.75 1.78
CA ILE A 22 11.35 16.20 2.55
C ILE A 22 10.42 15.42 1.63
N ARG A 23 10.06 15.99 0.46
CA ARG A 23 9.22 15.30 -0.53
C ARG A 23 9.84 13.98 -0.98
N ARG A 24 11.16 13.98 -1.25
CA ARG A 24 11.90 12.79 -1.65
C ARG A 24 11.92 11.73 -0.54
N ASN A 25 12.24 12.12 0.69
CA ASN A 25 12.31 11.19 1.83
C ASN A 25 10.94 10.58 2.15
N MET A 26 9.88 11.35 2.00
CA MET A 26 8.50 10.90 2.20
C MET A 26 7.89 10.30 0.93
N LYS A 27 8.65 10.21 -0.19
CA LYS A 27 8.16 9.73 -1.49
C LYS A 27 6.90 10.49 -1.97
N ILE A 28 6.80 11.78 -1.69
CA ILE A 28 5.69 12.65 -2.13
C ILE A 28 5.92 13.03 -3.59
N LYS A 29 4.95 12.72 -4.46
CA LYS A 29 4.95 13.07 -5.89
C LYS A 29 4.26 14.42 -6.12
N ASP A 30 4.55 15.04 -7.26
CA ASP A 30 3.79 16.22 -7.69
C ASP A 30 2.34 15.82 -8.00
N GLY A 31 1.38 16.62 -7.51
CA GLY A 31 -0.05 16.34 -7.63
C GLY A 31 -0.59 15.35 -6.59
N GLU A 32 0.23 14.82 -5.69
CA GLU A 32 -0.22 13.91 -4.65
C GLU A 32 -1.09 14.63 -3.62
N SER A 33 -2.24 14.06 -3.27
CA SER A 33 -3.13 14.61 -2.26
C SER A 33 -2.57 14.44 -0.85
N MET A 34 -2.67 15.49 -0.07
CA MET A 34 -2.23 15.51 1.33
C MET A 34 -3.40 15.88 2.23
N GLU A 35 -3.58 15.13 3.29
CA GLU A 35 -4.51 15.43 4.36
C GLU A 35 -3.86 16.35 5.39
N ILE A 36 -4.58 17.37 5.83
CA ILE A 36 -4.10 18.38 6.78
C ILE A 36 -4.75 18.12 8.13
N PHE A 37 -3.93 17.91 9.14
CA PHE A 37 -4.35 17.80 10.53
C PHE A 37 -3.90 19.02 11.30
N VAL A 38 -4.76 19.52 12.16
CA VAL A 38 -4.46 20.63 13.07
C VAL A 38 -4.55 20.12 14.50
N ASP A 39 -3.50 20.34 15.27
CA ASP A 39 -3.45 20.03 16.69
C ASP A 39 -2.75 21.20 17.41
N ASN A 40 -3.40 21.74 18.43
CA ASN A 40 -3.05 22.91 19.24
C ASN A 40 -1.99 23.85 18.63
N ASP A 41 -0.72 23.42 18.56
CA ASP A 41 0.42 24.27 18.20
C ASP A 41 1.09 23.87 16.86
N TYR A 42 0.55 22.88 16.12
CA TYR A 42 1.17 22.46 14.85
C TYR A 42 0.16 22.02 13.80
N ILE A 43 0.58 22.12 12.55
CA ILE A 43 -0.11 21.58 11.39
C ILE A 43 0.68 20.34 10.93
N ALA A 44 0.05 19.21 10.84
CA ALA A 44 0.62 17.99 10.30
C ALA A 44 0.05 17.70 8.90
N LEU A 45 0.92 17.28 8.00
CA LEU A 45 0.56 16.82 6.66
C LEU A 45 0.79 15.30 6.60
N LYS A 46 -0.22 14.55 6.23
CA LYS A 46 -0.16 13.12 5.97
C LYS A 46 -0.50 12.89 4.50
N LYS A 47 0.14 11.92 3.86
CA LYS A 47 -0.32 11.48 2.54
C LYS A 47 -1.75 10.96 2.67
N TYR A 48 -2.64 11.49 1.84
CA TYR A 48 -4.00 10.99 1.76
C TYR A 48 -4.00 9.60 1.11
N SER A 49 -4.62 8.64 1.75
CA SER A 49 -4.86 7.31 1.20
C SER A 49 -6.36 7.07 1.11
N CYS A 50 -6.88 7.07 -0.08
CA CYS A 50 -8.29 6.73 -0.32
C CYS A 50 -8.64 5.28 0.07
N LEU A 51 -7.64 4.42 0.26
CA LEU A 51 -7.82 3.07 0.79
C LEU A 51 -7.96 3.05 2.33
N ASP A 52 -7.59 4.13 3.04
CA ASP A 52 -7.80 4.23 4.49
C ASP A 52 -9.30 4.14 4.84
N ASP A 53 -10.17 4.71 4.00
CA ASP A 53 -11.64 4.64 4.18
C ASP A 53 -12.19 3.22 3.96
N LEU A 54 -11.48 2.40 3.21
CA LEU A 54 -11.84 1.00 2.92
C LEU A 54 -11.14 -0.01 3.84
N VAL A 55 -10.43 0.41 4.89
CA VAL A 55 -9.65 -0.49 5.76
C VAL A 55 -10.50 -1.61 6.35
N ASN A 56 -11.73 -1.33 6.76
CA ASN A 56 -12.61 -2.35 7.34
C ASN A 56 -13.03 -3.39 6.28
N ILE A 57 -13.47 -2.93 5.11
CA ILE A 57 -13.81 -3.81 3.98
C ILE A 57 -12.58 -4.60 3.55
N SER A 58 -11.42 -3.97 3.48
CA SER A 58 -10.15 -4.63 3.15
C SER A 58 -9.80 -5.75 4.12
N LYS A 59 -10.03 -5.55 5.43
CA LYS A 59 -9.78 -6.59 6.45
C LYS A 59 -10.71 -7.79 6.26
N GLU A 60 -12.00 -7.55 6.08
CA GLU A 60 -13.01 -8.60 5.89
C GLU A 60 -12.72 -9.39 4.60
N LEU A 61 -12.33 -8.71 3.53
CA LEU A 61 -11.97 -9.35 2.26
C LEU A 61 -10.75 -10.26 2.40
N VAL A 62 -9.63 -9.74 2.95
CA VAL A 62 -8.41 -10.56 3.09
C VAL A 62 -8.63 -11.74 4.04
N GLU A 63 -9.45 -11.58 5.07
CA GLU A 63 -9.80 -12.65 6.00
C GLU A 63 -10.62 -13.74 5.30
N SER A 64 -11.64 -13.37 4.54
CA SER A 64 -12.48 -14.30 3.79
C SER A 64 -11.68 -15.10 2.77
N ILE A 65 -10.83 -14.42 1.99
CA ILE A 65 -10.00 -15.06 0.96
C ILE A 65 -8.94 -15.97 1.60
N SER A 66 -8.27 -15.50 2.65
CA SER A 66 -7.24 -16.26 3.35
C SER A 66 -7.82 -17.50 4.02
N ASN A 67 -9.03 -17.42 4.57
CA ASN A 67 -9.73 -18.57 5.16
C ASN A 67 -10.10 -19.62 4.12
N GLU A 68 -10.48 -19.23 2.91
CA GLU A 68 -10.82 -20.14 1.81
C GLU A 68 -9.57 -20.85 1.28
N PHE A 69 -8.53 -20.08 0.96
CA PHE A 69 -7.33 -20.60 0.27
C PHE A 69 -6.22 -21.07 1.21
N LYS A 70 -6.34 -20.80 2.52
CA LYS A 70 -5.31 -21.14 3.53
C LYS A 70 -3.94 -20.55 3.22
N LYS A 71 -3.92 -19.38 2.59
CA LYS A 71 -2.71 -18.62 2.20
C LYS A 71 -2.73 -17.23 2.81
N ASN A 72 -1.57 -16.60 2.85
CA ASN A 72 -1.46 -15.21 3.26
C ASN A 72 -2.04 -14.29 2.18
N VAL A 73 -2.97 -13.43 2.57
CA VAL A 73 -3.60 -12.43 1.69
C VAL A 73 -3.47 -11.06 2.33
N PHE A 74 -3.11 -10.07 1.55
CA PHE A 74 -2.93 -8.72 2.07
C PHE A 74 -3.22 -7.64 1.05
N ILE A 75 -3.55 -6.46 1.55
CA ILE A 75 -3.77 -5.24 0.76
C ILE A 75 -2.79 -4.18 1.25
N THR A 76 -2.20 -3.47 0.29
CA THR A 76 -1.33 -2.32 0.56
C THR A 76 -1.95 -1.05 -0.01
N ASP A 77 -1.69 0.08 0.60
CA ASP A 77 -1.68 1.35 -0.11
C ASP A 77 -0.31 1.55 -0.79
N MET A 78 0.00 2.78 -1.21
CA MET A 78 1.30 3.11 -1.82
C MET A 78 2.46 3.19 -0.81
N ASN A 79 2.20 3.02 0.49
CA ASN A 79 3.20 3.21 1.53
C ASN A 79 3.31 2.00 2.47
N LYS A 80 2.18 1.40 2.85
CA LYS A 80 2.13 0.38 3.89
C LYS A 80 1.12 -0.73 3.63
N ILE A 81 1.23 -1.81 4.40
CA ILE A 81 0.27 -2.92 4.41
C ILE A 81 -0.90 -2.53 5.32
N ILE A 82 -2.08 -2.29 4.73
CA ILE A 82 -3.28 -1.80 5.43
C ILE A 82 -4.21 -2.92 5.91
N ALA A 83 -4.12 -4.11 5.30
CA ALA A 83 -4.83 -5.30 5.71
C ALA A 83 -3.96 -6.54 5.50
N TRP A 84 -4.05 -7.49 6.42
CA TRP A 84 -3.31 -8.77 6.36
C TRP A 84 -4.12 -9.86 7.01
N SER A 85 -4.23 -11.02 6.36
CA SER A 85 -4.75 -12.25 6.94
C SER A 85 -3.87 -13.44 6.56
N GLY A 86 -3.76 -14.39 7.48
CA GLY A 86 -2.87 -15.54 7.42
C GLY A 86 -1.78 -15.48 8.49
N ASN A 87 -0.68 -16.17 8.24
CA ASN A 87 0.45 -16.24 9.16
C ASN A 87 1.20 -14.91 9.24
N ASP A 88 1.99 -14.73 10.30
CA ASP A 88 2.93 -13.60 10.45
C ASP A 88 2.31 -12.19 10.40
N ARG A 89 1.02 -12.06 10.64
CA ARG A 89 0.33 -10.76 10.66
C ARG A 89 1.06 -9.72 11.51
N LYS A 90 1.57 -10.11 12.69
CA LYS A 90 2.28 -9.18 13.61
C LYS A 90 3.56 -8.61 13.01
N ILE A 91 4.14 -9.31 12.03
CA ILE A 91 5.37 -8.93 11.37
C ILE A 91 5.10 -7.90 10.28
N TYR A 92 4.02 -8.08 9.52
CA TYR A 92 3.77 -7.35 8.27
C TYR A 92 2.70 -6.26 8.39
N TYR A 93 1.64 -6.48 9.17
CA TYR A 93 0.53 -5.52 9.29
C TYR A 93 1.01 -4.15 9.78
N ASP A 94 0.54 -3.07 9.12
CA ASP A 94 0.87 -1.66 9.38
C ASP A 94 2.36 -1.32 9.21
N LYS A 95 3.12 -2.16 8.47
CA LYS A 95 4.50 -1.89 8.12
C LYS A 95 4.60 -1.25 6.74
N ASN A 96 5.60 -0.39 6.58
CA ASN A 96 5.90 0.19 5.28
C ASN A 96 6.36 -0.89 4.30
N ILE A 97 5.82 -0.83 3.08
CA ILE A 97 6.28 -1.69 1.99
C ILE A 97 7.70 -1.33 1.59
N SER A 98 8.46 -2.35 1.16
CA SER A 98 9.81 -2.14 0.65
C SER A 98 9.82 -1.30 -0.63
N SER A 99 10.99 -0.77 -0.96
CA SER A 99 11.20 -0.12 -2.26
C SER A 99 10.97 -1.08 -3.43
N TYR A 100 11.25 -2.38 -3.24
CA TYR A 100 10.97 -3.42 -4.23
C TYR A 100 9.46 -3.50 -4.54
N ILE A 101 8.61 -3.69 -3.52
CA ILE A 101 7.16 -3.77 -3.69
C ILE A 101 6.60 -2.45 -4.25
N TYR A 102 7.05 -1.30 -3.73
CA TYR A 102 6.64 0.00 -4.25
C TYR A 102 6.88 0.13 -5.77
N ASN A 103 8.05 -0.29 -6.25
CA ASN A 103 8.37 -0.25 -7.68
C ASN A 103 7.48 -1.20 -8.47
N LYS A 104 7.24 -2.40 -7.95
CA LYS A 104 6.35 -3.40 -8.58
C LYS A 104 4.91 -2.90 -8.71
N ILE A 105 4.36 -2.27 -7.70
CA ILE A 105 3.02 -1.65 -7.75
C ILE A 105 2.97 -0.58 -8.86
N ASN A 106 4.01 0.24 -8.99
CA ASN A 106 4.07 1.30 -10.02
C ASN A 106 4.20 0.77 -11.46
N GLU A 107 4.56 -0.50 -11.67
CA GLU A 107 4.55 -1.13 -13.01
C GLU A 107 3.12 -1.25 -13.57
N ARG A 108 2.08 -1.11 -12.74
CA ARG A 108 0.65 -1.19 -13.11
C ARG A 108 0.26 -2.52 -13.76
N LYS A 109 1.00 -3.56 -13.50
CA LYS A 109 0.81 -4.90 -14.08
C LYS A 109 0.62 -5.92 -12.98
N MET A 110 -0.02 -7.02 -13.35
CA MET A 110 0.02 -8.23 -12.53
C MET A 110 1.47 -8.70 -12.39
N ILE A 111 1.85 -9.07 -11.19
CA ILE A 111 3.13 -9.68 -10.88
C ILE A 111 2.86 -11.11 -10.40
N ASN A 112 3.48 -12.07 -11.03
CA ASN A 112 3.45 -13.47 -10.62
C ASN A 112 4.90 -13.96 -10.47
N ILE A 113 5.25 -14.38 -9.28
CA ILE A 113 6.57 -14.84 -8.90
C ILE A 113 6.41 -16.24 -8.32
N VAL A 114 7.25 -17.18 -8.75
CA VAL A 114 7.19 -18.58 -8.36
C VAL A 114 8.50 -18.97 -7.72
N ASP A 115 8.46 -19.34 -6.43
CA ASP A 115 9.60 -19.83 -5.65
C ASP A 115 10.83 -18.90 -5.72
N GLU A 116 10.61 -17.61 -5.62
CA GLU A 116 11.67 -16.61 -5.61
C GLU A 116 11.70 -15.81 -4.30
N ARG A 117 12.86 -15.21 -4.05
CA ARG A 117 13.07 -14.31 -2.92
C ARG A 117 12.49 -12.94 -3.22
N ILE A 118 11.62 -12.47 -2.34
CA ILE A 118 11.06 -11.12 -2.39
C ILE A 118 11.25 -10.40 -1.05
N GLU A 119 11.38 -9.09 -1.10
CA GLU A 119 11.42 -8.22 0.06
C GLU A 119 10.08 -7.49 0.18
N LEU A 120 9.19 -7.92 1.10
CA LEU A 120 7.89 -7.28 1.30
C LEU A 120 8.00 -5.98 2.09
N ILE A 121 8.82 -5.98 3.14
CA ILE A 121 9.14 -4.82 3.99
C ILE A 121 10.65 -4.71 4.07
N ASP A 122 11.18 -3.51 4.27
CA ASP A 122 12.62 -3.27 4.27
C ASP A 122 13.36 -4.19 5.24
N GLY A 123 14.39 -4.85 4.76
CA GLY A 123 15.27 -5.75 5.52
C GLY A 123 14.66 -7.13 5.82
N LYS A 124 13.54 -7.48 5.22
CA LYS A 124 12.92 -8.79 5.44
C LYS A 124 12.58 -9.50 4.14
N ASP A 125 13.44 -10.42 3.79
CA ASP A 125 13.28 -11.32 2.64
C ASP A 125 12.45 -12.55 3.01
N ILE A 126 11.68 -13.03 2.03
CA ILE A 126 10.95 -14.29 2.10
C ILE A 126 11.02 -14.98 0.73
N VAL A 127 11.19 -16.30 0.72
CA VAL A 127 11.08 -17.12 -0.50
C VAL A 127 9.66 -17.66 -0.58
N CYS A 128 8.92 -17.32 -1.63
CA CYS A 128 7.53 -17.71 -1.75
C CYS A 128 7.02 -17.70 -3.20
N ASN A 129 5.86 -18.29 -3.38
CA ASN A 129 4.99 -18.03 -4.51
C ASN A 129 4.18 -16.76 -4.21
N PHE A 130 4.22 -15.78 -5.09
CA PHE A 130 3.65 -14.45 -4.85
C PHE A 130 2.90 -13.96 -6.08
N LEU A 131 1.66 -13.55 -5.87
CA LEU A 131 0.82 -12.95 -6.90
C LEU A 131 0.29 -11.61 -6.40
N MET A 132 0.41 -10.57 -7.22
CA MET A 132 -0.03 -9.22 -6.91
C MET A 132 -0.80 -8.63 -8.08
N PHE A 133 -1.95 -8.00 -7.78
CA PHE A 133 -2.67 -7.12 -8.70
C PHE A 133 -2.70 -5.70 -8.18
N PRO A 134 -2.40 -4.69 -9.03
CA PRO A 134 -2.53 -3.29 -8.65
C PRO A 134 -4.01 -2.91 -8.51
N ILE A 135 -4.31 -2.08 -7.52
CA ILE A 135 -5.60 -1.40 -7.35
C ILE A 135 -5.50 -0.07 -8.08
N ILE A 136 -6.28 0.09 -9.15
CA ILE A 136 -6.26 1.27 -10.02
C ILE A 136 -7.61 1.98 -9.91
N ALA A 137 -7.58 3.28 -9.62
CA ALA A 137 -8.75 4.15 -9.53
C ALA A 137 -8.45 5.46 -10.28
N ASN A 138 -9.38 5.90 -11.12
CA ASN A 138 -9.24 7.13 -11.94
C ASN A 138 -7.91 7.19 -12.73
N GLY A 139 -7.45 6.04 -13.23
CA GLY A 139 -6.20 5.94 -13.98
C GLY A 139 -4.92 5.94 -13.13
N ASP A 140 -5.01 6.08 -11.82
CA ASP A 140 -3.88 6.05 -10.90
C ASP A 140 -3.83 4.78 -10.07
N VAL A 141 -2.60 4.32 -9.77
CA VAL A 141 -2.40 3.22 -8.84
C VAL A 141 -2.55 3.74 -7.42
N LYS A 142 -3.42 3.09 -6.65
CA LYS A 142 -3.71 3.45 -5.25
C LYS A 142 -3.10 2.46 -4.24
N GLY A 143 -2.71 1.27 -4.71
CA GLY A 143 -2.13 0.22 -3.90
C GLY A 143 -2.16 -1.12 -4.63
N SER A 144 -2.18 -2.21 -3.88
CA SER A 144 -2.27 -3.57 -4.43
C SER A 144 -3.00 -4.52 -3.51
N ILE A 145 -3.55 -5.60 -4.08
CA ILE A 145 -3.92 -6.81 -3.36
C ILE A 145 -3.01 -7.94 -3.78
N SER A 146 -2.59 -8.75 -2.82
CA SER A 146 -1.64 -9.84 -3.03
C SER A 146 -2.04 -11.10 -2.28
N ILE A 147 -1.71 -12.25 -2.86
CA ILE A 147 -1.74 -13.55 -2.21
C ILE A 147 -0.36 -14.18 -2.27
N MET A 148 0.06 -14.84 -1.20
CA MET A 148 1.36 -15.52 -1.13
C MET A 148 1.31 -16.80 -0.31
N SER A 149 2.19 -17.74 -0.68
CA SER A 149 2.46 -18.97 0.08
C SER A 149 3.94 -19.35 -0.04
N GLU A 150 4.54 -19.79 1.05
CA GLU A 150 5.89 -20.33 1.06
C GLU A 150 5.98 -21.74 0.47
N TYR A 151 4.87 -22.49 0.48
CA TYR A 151 4.88 -23.90 0.14
C TYR A 151 4.00 -24.24 -1.06
N ASP A 152 2.86 -23.58 -1.20
CA ASP A 152 1.86 -23.93 -2.20
C ASP A 152 1.91 -23.01 -3.41
N SER A 153 1.74 -23.58 -4.60
CA SER A 153 1.56 -22.79 -5.81
C SER A 153 0.26 -21.98 -5.77
N ILE A 154 0.24 -20.87 -6.47
CA ILE A 154 -0.97 -20.06 -6.65
C ILE A 154 -1.71 -20.56 -7.89
N THR A 155 -2.98 -20.93 -7.71
CA THR A 155 -3.82 -21.50 -8.75
C THR A 155 -4.47 -20.41 -9.63
N THR A 156 -4.92 -20.81 -10.81
CA THR A 156 -5.67 -19.91 -11.71
C THR A 156 -6.96 -19.37 -11.08
N ASN A 157 -7.64 -20.16 -10.25
CA ASN A 157 -8.84 -19.69 -9.55
C ASN A 157 -8.52 -18.60 -8.53
N GLU A 158 -7.44 -18.77 -7.78
CA GLU A 158 -6.95 -17.74 -6.84
C GLU A 158 -6.56 -16.46 -7.58
N GLU A 159 -5.84 -16.59 -8.70
CA GLU A 159 -5.50 -15.45 -9.56
C GLU A 159 -6.75 -14.68 -10.01
N GLN A 160 -7.77 -15.38 -10.51
CA GLN A 160 -9.02 -14.75 -10.97
C GLN A 160 -9.73 -14.01 -9.84
N ILE A 161 -9.80 -14.58 -8.64
CA ILE A 161 -10.43 -13.95 -7.49
C ILE A 161 -9.66 -12.70 -7.07
N ILE A 162 -8.34 -12.78 -6.93
CA ILE A 162 -7.51 -11.62 -6.57
C ILE A 162 -7.66 -10.49 -7.59
N LYS A 163 -7.70 -10.83 -8.89
CA LYS A 163 -7.96 -9.87 -9.97
C LYS A 163 -9.30 -9.16 -9.83
N VAL A 164 -10.38 -9.90 -9.59
CA VAL A 164 -11.73 -9.33 -9.43
C VAL A 164 -11.78 -8.40 -8.22
N ILE A 165 -11.17 -8.80 -7.10
CA ILE A 165 -11.12 -7.96 -5.90
C ILE A 165 -10.30 -6.69 -6.13
N ALA A 166 -9.18 -6.76 -6.85
CA ALA A 166 -8.41 -5.56 -7.22
C ALA A 166 -9.26 -4.55 -8.01
N GLN A 167 -10.05 -5.05 -8.98
CA GLN A 167 -10.97 -4.22 -9.76
C GLN A 167 -12.12 -3.66 -8.92
N PHE A 168 -12.68 -4.46 -8.01
CA PHE A 168 -13.72 -4.01 -7.08
C PHE A 168 -13.22 -2.87 -6.18
N LEU A 169 -12.07 -3.07 -5.55
CA LEU A 169 -11.46 -2.05 -4.69
C LEU A 169 -11.14 -0.77 -5.47
N GLY A 170 -10.68 -0.89 -6.71
CA GLY A 170 -10.46 0.27 -7.58
C GLY A 170 -11.72 1.10 -7.77
N LYS A 171 -12.86 0.45 -8.05
CA LYS A 171 -14.16 1.14 -8.19
C LYS A 171 -14.65 1.79 -6.91
N GLN A 172 -14.46 1.14 -5.76
CA GLN A 172 -14.86 1.71 -4.46
C GLN A 172 -14.06 2.98 -4.10
N VAL A 173 -12.87 3.14 -4.64
CA VAL A 173 -12.01 4.31 -4.44
C VAL A 173 -12.39 5.46 -5.39
N GLU A 174 -13.10 5.17 -6.50
CA GLU A 174 -13.54 6.17 -7.47
C GLU A 174 -14.80 6.94 -7.02
N GLU A 175 -15.58 6.36 -6.08
CA GLU A 175 -16.77 6.98 -5.47
C GLU A 175 -16.39 7.95 -4.35
#